data_22da4a07bf3119592f3663d912c42447
#
_entry.id   22da4a07bf3119592f3663d912c42447
#
_cell.length_a   1.000
_cell.length_b   1.000
_cell.length_c   1.000
_cell.angle_alpha   90.00
_cell.angle_beta   90.00
_cell.angle_gamma   90.00
#
_symmetry.space_group_name_H-M   'P 1'
#
loop_
_entity.id
_entity.type
_entity.pdbx_description
1 polymer ?
#
loop_
_entity_poly.entity_id
_entity_poly.type
_entity_poly.pdbx_seq_one_letter_code
_entity_poly.pdbx_strand_id
1 'polypeptide(L)'
;MPRRREIKDVQIADEQAGERASGRPGRFSYEGLDRVLHEKARLGILASLAAHGGGLLFTDLKKMCSLTDGNLSRHLAVLIESKLVEVGKGVRGSRDQTAYRLTATGRRRFSEYIGVLESVVADAQKSRSGLRAADARWSPG
;
A
#
# COMPACT_ATOMS: atom_id res chain seq x y z
N MET A 1 16.33 12.63 10.75
CA MET A 1 15.88 13.04 12.09
C MET A 1 14.67 12.23 12.51
N PRO A 2 14.80 11.45 13.58
CA PRO A 2 13.70 10.63 14.04
C PRO A 2 12.43 11.41 14.38
N ARG A 3 12.59 12.64 14.86
CA ARG A 3 11.46 13.47 15.27
C ARG A 3 10.47 13.78 14.16
N ARG A 4 10.96 14.00 12.93
CA ARG A 4 10.06 14.28 11.80
C ARG A 4 9.20 13.08 11.45
N ARG A 5 9.80 11.90 11.56
CA ARG A 5 9.07 10.67 11.29
C ARG A 5 7.96 10.46 12.30
N GLU A 6 8.28 10.69 13.56
CA GLU A 6 7.31 10.54 14.64
C GLU A 6 6.15 11.52 14.48
N ILE A 7 6.44 12.77 14.07
CA ILE A 7 5.40 13.78 13.85
C ILE A 7 4.46 13.35 12.74
N LYS A 8 4.98 12.83 11.64
CA LYS A 8 4.14 12.36 10.53
C LYS A 8 3.29 11.18 10.93
N ASP A 9 3.86 10.25 11.67
CA ASP A 9 3.11 9.09 12.15
C ASP A 9 2.01 9.52 13.13
N VAL A 10 2.29 10.49 13.97
CA VAL A 10 1.31 11.05 14.90
C VAL A 10 0.16 11.71 14.13
N GLN A 11 0.46 12.46 13.08
CA GLN A 11 -0.59 13.10 12.29
C GLN A 11 -1.52 12.08 11.63
N ILE A 12 -0.96 11.01 11.09
CA ILE A 12 -1.76 9.94 10.49
C ILE A 12 -2.62 9.28 11.57
N ALA A 13 -2.04 9.02 12.72
CA ALA A 13 -2.77 8.43 13.84
C ALA A 13 -3.88 9.34 14.34
N ASP A 14 -3.64 10.64 14.38
CA ASP A 14 -4.64 11.61 14.82
C ASP A 14 -5.85 11.67 13.89
N GLU A 15 -5.61 11.60 12.59
CA GLU A 15 -6.71 11.56 11.62
C GLU A 15 -7.57 10.32 11.83
N GLN A 16 -6.94 9.19 12.03
CA GLN A 16 -7.66 7.93 12.28
C GLN A 16 -8.37 7.96 13.62
N ALA A 17 -7.73 8.53 14.63
CA ALA A 17 -8.33 8.66 15.96
C ALA A 17 -9.56 9.58 15.93
N GLY A 18 -9.53 10.63 15.12
CA GLY A 18 -10.66 11.51 14.95
C GLY A 18 -11.90 10.78 14.43
N GLU A 19 -11.71 9.94 13.45
CA GLU A 19 -12.80 9.12 12.91
C GLU A 19 -13.31 8.12 13.94
N ARG A 20 -12.42 7.52 14.72
CA ARG A 20 -12.80 6.55 15.76
C ARG A 20 -13.52 7.18 16.92
N ALA A 21 -13.27 8.45 17.18
CA ALA A 21 -13.91 9.15 18.31
C ALA A 21 -15.42 9.21 18.16
N SER A 22 -15.96 9.03 16.97
CA SER A 22 -17.40 9.01 16.71
C SER A 22 -18.07 7.68 17.07
N GLY A 23 -17.29 6.66 17.54
CA GLY A 23 -17.82 5.36 17.94
C GLY A 23 -16.98 4.21 17.43
N ARG A 24 -17.45 2.99 17.67
CA ARG A 24 -16.79 1.81 17.14
C ARG A 24 -16.86 1.80 15.62
N PRO A 25 -15.74 1.48 14.94
CA PRO A 25 -15.79 1.32 13.49
C PRO A 25 -16.74 0.20 13.11
N GLY A 26 -17.49 0.41 12.05
CA GLY A 26 -18.34 -0.61 11.48
C GLY A 26 -17.52 -1.81 11.00
N ARG A 27 -18.18 -2.97 10.95
CA ARG A 27 -17.53 -4.22 10.55
C ARG A 27 -16.79 -4.12 9.21
N PHE A 28 -17.33 -3.37 8.26
CA PHE A 28 -16.76 -3.24 6.92
C PHE A 28 -16.02 -1.93 6.69
N SER A 29 -15.58 -1.26 7.74
CA SER A 29 -14.85 0.00 7.59
C SER A 29 -13.40 -0.18 7.14
N TYR A 30 -12.80 -1.34 7.45
CA TYR A 30 -11.44 -1.67 7.02
C TYR A 30 -10.42 -0.56 7.29
N GLU A 31 -10.34 -0.11 8.53
CA GLU A 31 -9.47 1.01 8.92
C GLU A 31 -7.99 0.78 8.66
N GLY A 32 -7.57 -0.48 8.49
CA GLY A 32 -6.19 -0.81 8.16
C GLY A 32 -5.79 -0.50 6.72
N LEU A 33 -6.73 -0.03 5.88
CA LEU A 33 -6.42 0.34 4.51
C LEU A 33 -5.84 1.75 4.47
N ASP A 34 -4.53 1.82 4.66
CA ASP A 34 -3.77 3.07 4.67
C ASP A 34 -3.81 3.73 3.31
N ARG A 35 -4.03 5.03 3.29
CA ARG A 35 -4.15 5.83 2.09
C ARG A 35 -2.89 5.76 1.21
N VAL A 36 -1.72 5.78 1.83
CA VAL A 36 -0.44 5.70 1.11
C VAL A 36 -0.31 4.37 0.39
N LEU A 37 -0.76 3.30 1.00
CA LEU A 37 -0.64 1.94 0.44
C LEU A 37 -1.76 1.61 -0.53
N HIS A 38 -2.90 2.26 -0.40
CA HIS A 38 -4.11 1.90 -1.14
C HIS A 38 -4.16 2.46 -2.56
N GLU A 39 -3.30 3.37 -2.90
CA GLU A 39 -3.26 3.90 -4.26
C GLU A 39 -2.70 2.83 -5.20
N LYS A 40 -3.40 2.57 -6.31
CA LYS A 40 -3.13 1.44 -7.20
C LYS A 40 -1.68 1.34 -7.66
N ALA A 41 -1.09 2.45 -8.09
CA ALA A 41 0.28 2.43 -8.59
C ALA A 41 1.27 2.10 -7.46
N ARG A 42 1.03 2.63 -6.27
CA ARG A 42 1.89 2.37 -5.11
C ARG A 42 1.77 0.92 -4.67
N LEU A 43 0.56 0.37 -4.71
CA LEU A 43 0.34 -1.04 -4.40
C LEU A 43 1.14 -1.93 -5.35
N GLY A 44 1.14 -1.62 -6.64
CA GLY A 44 1.93 -2.36 -7.62
C GLY A 44 3.42 -2.29 -7.36
N ILE A 45 3.93 -1.11 -7.02
CA ILE A 45 5.34 -0.91 -6.69
C ILE A 45 5.70 -1.73 -5.44
N LEU A 46 4.89 -1.63 -4.39
CA LEU A 46 5.16 -2.34 -3.14
C LEU A 46 5.11 -3.85 -3.32
N ALA A 47 4.15 -4.34 -4.08
CA ALA A 47 4.05 -5.78 -4.37
C ALA A 47 5.27 -6.27 -5.16
N SER A 48 5.73 -5.50 -6.13
CA SER A 48 6.91 -5.83 -6.91
C SER A 48 8.16 -5.90 -6.03
N LEU A 49 8.32 -4.91 -5.14
CA LEU A 49 9.45 -4.87 -4.22
C LEU A 49 9.37 -5.97 -3.16
N ALA A 50 8.16 -6.30 -2.70
CA ALA A 50 7.98 -7.39 -1.76
C ALA A 50 8.39 -8.74 -2.36
N ALA A 51 8.10 -8.93 -3.64
CA ALA A 51 8.49 -10.15 -4.35
C ALA A 51 9.99 -10.22 -4.62
N HIS A 52 10.70 -9.11 -4.55
CA HIS A 52 12.13 -9.01 -4.85
C HIS A 52 12.87 -8.35 -3.69
N GLY A 53 13.07 -9.12 -2.62
CA GLY A 53 13.64 -8.60 -1.37
C GLY A 53 15.02 -7.97 -1.49
N GLY A 54 15.79 -8.36 -2.50
CA GLY A 54 17.10 -7.77 -2.77
C GLY A 54 17.06 -6.43 -3.47
N GLY A 55 15.87 -5.99 -3.89
CA GLY A 55 15.68 -4.71 -4.58
C GLY A 55 15.48 -4.87 -6.08
N LEU A 56 14.99 -3.79 -6.67
CA LEU A 56 14.77 -3.70 -8.11
C LEU A 56 15.34 -2.40 -8.64
N LEU A 57 15.85 -2.44 -9.85
CA LEU A 57 16.29 -1.24 -10.54
C LEU A 57 15.09 -0.42 -11.00
N PHE A 58 15.29 0.88 -11.16
CA PHE A 58 14.24 1.78 -11.64
C PHE A 58 13.61 1.28 -12.95
N THR A 59 14.45 0.87 -13.89
CA THR A 59 13.98 0.40 -15.19
C THR A 59 13.12 -0.86 -15.09
N ASP A 60 13.46 -1.75 -14.16
CA ASP A 60 12.67 -2.98 -13.94
C ASP A 60 11.32 -2.66 -13.31
N LEU A 61 11.31 -1.80 -12.31
CA LEU A 61 10.06 -1.34 -11.70
C LEU A 61 9.14 -0.67 -12.71
N LYS A 62 9.71 0.17 -13.55
CA LYS A 62 8.95 0.85 -14.60
C LYS A 62 8.21 -0.13 -15.49
N LYS A 63 8.91 -1.16 -15.93
CA LYS A 63 8.33 -2.20 -16.79
C LYS A 63 7.30 -3.04 -16.04
N MET A 64 7.64 -3.49 -14.84
CA MET A 64 6.77 -4.37 -14.07
C MET A 64 5.45 -3.69 -13.70
N CYS A 65 5.50 -2.39 -13.43
CA CYS A 65 4.32 -1.63 -13.01
C CYS A 65 3.65 -0.87 -14.15
N SER A 66 4.22 -0.92 -15.35
CA SER A 66 3.69 -0.22 -16.54
C SER A 66 3.49 1.27 -16.27
N LEU A 67 4.50 1.91 -15.68
CA LEU A 67 4.46 3.32 -15.34
C LEU A 67 5.42 4.12 -16.22
N THR A 68 5.14 5.41 -16.38
CA THR A 68 6.07 6.34 -17.01
C THR A 68 7.16 6.70 -16.02
N ASP A 69 8.29 7.23 -16.51
CA ASP A 69 9.39 7.68 -15.66
C ASP A 69 8.89 8.69 -14.61
N GLY A 70 8.11 9.67 -15.04
CA GLY A 70 7.61 10.72 -14.16
C GLY A 70 6.67 10.18 -13.08
N ASN A 71 5.75 9.30 -13.47
CA ASN A 71 4.81 8.72 -12.52
C ASN A 71 5.52 7.82 -11.51
N LEU A 72 6.44 6.98 -11.98
CA LEU A 72 7.20 6.12 -11.08
C LEU A 72 8.04 6.96 -10.10
N SER A 73 8.75 7.98 -10.61
CA SER A 73 9.55 8.87 -9.76
C SER A 73 8.71 9.52 -8.68
N ARG A 74 7.52 10.00 -9.05
CA ARG A 74 6.62 10.66 -8.10
C ARG A 74 6.14 9.70 -7.02
N HIS A 75 5.72 8.51 -7.39
CA HIS A 75 5.26 7.52 -6.42
C HIS A 75 6.39 7.03 -5.52
N LEU A 76 7.57 6.80 -6.09
CA LEU A 76 8.73 6.41 -5.29
C LEU A 76 9.11 7.50 -4.29
N ALA A 77 9.03 8.77 -4.68
CA ALA A 77 9.32 9.87 -3.76
C ALA A 77 8.38 9.85 -2.55
N VAL A 78 7.09 9.60 -2.77
CA VAL A 78 6.12 9.47 -1.67
C VAL A 78 6.46 8.29 -0.77
N LEU A 79 6.79 7.15 -1.35
CA LEU A 79 7.12 5.95 -0.58
C LEU A 79 8.41 6.09 0.20
N ILE A 80 9.41 6.77 -0.36
CA ILE A 80 10.66 7.05 0.33
C ILE A 80 10.43 8.02 1.48
N GLU A 81 9.65 9.07 1.25
CA GLU A 81 9.31 10.03 2.29
C GLU A 81 8.55 9.36 3.43
N SER A 82 7.68 8.41 3.11
CA SER A 82 6.92 7.65 4.10
C SER A 82 7.76 6.56 4.79
N LYS A 83 9.03 6.43 4.46
CA LYS A 83 9.96 5.45 5.03
C LYS A 83 9.61 4.00 4.72
N LEU A 84 8.86 3.77 3.66
CA LEU A 84 8.47 2.44 3.23
C LEU A 84 9.46 1.84 2.24
N VAL A 85 10.13 2.68 1.49
CA VAL A 85 11.10 2.30 0.45
C VAL A 85 12.40 3.05 0.70
N GLU A 86 13.50 2.39 0.47
CA GLU A 86 14.82 3.02 0.49
C GLU A 86 15.50 2.87 -0.86
N VAL A 87 16.37 3.83 -1.15
CA VAL A 87 17.08 3.89 -2.40
C VAL A 87 18.52 3.53 -2.18
N GLY A 88 19.10 2.82 -3.14
CA GLY A 88 20.48 2.43 -3.11
C GLY A 88 21.03 2.33 -4.52
N LYS A 89 22.17 1.68 -4.64
CA LYS A 89 22.81 1.44 -5.92
C LYS A 89 22.67 -0.01 -6.31
N GLY A 90 22.26 -0.26 -7.54
CA GLY A 90 22.29 -1.56 -8.16
C GLY A 90 23.23 -1.53 -9.35
N VAL A 91 23.49 -2.68 -9.91
CA VAL A 91 24.38 -2.79 -11.06
C VAL A 91 23.69 -3.59 -12.15
N ARG A 92 23.77 -3.07 -13.38
CA ARG A 92 23.36 -3.83 -14.55
C ARG A 92 24.51 -3.78 -15.55
N GLY A 93 25.16 -4.93 -15.74
CA GLY A 93 26.38 -5.00 -16.50
C GLY A 93 27.50 -4.26 -15.78
N SER A 94 28.13 -3.28 -16.46
CA SER A 94 29.17 -2.44 -15.86
C SER A 94 28.64 -1.08 -15.38
N ARG A 95 27.33 -0.86 -15.47
CA ARG A 95 26.71 0.42 -15.11
C ARG A 95 26.09 0.38 -13.72
N ASP A 96 26.37 1.42 -12.94
CA ASP A 96 25.64 1.68 -11.71
C ASP A 96 24.27 2.24 -12.06
N GLN A 97 23.23 1.73 -11.42
CA GLN A 97 21.87 2.22 -11.58
C GLN A 97 21.23 2.38 -10.22
N THR A 98 20.22 3.22 -10.17
CA THR A 98 19.45 3.42 -8.94
C THR A 98 18.57 2.19 -8.68
N ALA A 99 18.66 1.69 -7.47
CA ALA A 99 17.88 0.53 -7.02
C ALA A 99 17.01 0.92 -5.84
N TYR A 100 15.92 0.20 -5.68
CA TYR A 100 14.93 0.45 -4.64
C TYR A 100 14.57 -0.86 -3.96
N ARG A 101 14.32 -0.80 -2.66
CA ARG A 101 13.85 -1.96 -1.90
C ARG A 101 12.95 -1.50 -0.76
N LEU A 102 12.15 -2.40 -0.23
CA LEU A 102 11.37 -2.10 0.96
C LEU A 102 12.28 -1.96 2.16
N THR A 103 11.98 -0.99 3.01
CA THR A 103 12.60 -0.91 4.34
C THR A 103 12.00 -1.99 5.24
N ALA A 104 12.56 -2.20 6.43
CA ALA A 104 11.96 -3.09 7.42
C ALA A 104 10.55 -2.64 7.77
N THR A 105 10.36 -1.32 7.94
CA THR A 105 9.05 -0.73 8.19
C THR A 105 8.11 -0.98 7.01
N GLY A 106 8.62 -0.82 5.79
CA GLY A 106 7.83 -1.06 4.58
C GLY A 106 7.35 -2.50 4.48
N ARG A 107 8.22 -3.45 4.78
CA ARG A 107 7.84 -4.87 4.78
C ARG A 107 6.75 -5.16 5.80
N ARG A 108 6.91 -4.65 7.00
CA ARG A 108 5.93 -4.86 8.07
C ARG A 108 4.58 -4.25 7.71
N ARG A 109 4.57 -2.99 7.31
CA ARG A 109 3.33 -2.28 6.98
C ARG A 109 2.63 -2.89 5.77
N PHE A 110 3.39 -3.31 4.77
CA PHE A 110 2.80 -3.96 3.60
C PHE A 110 2.19 -5.31 3.99
N SER A 111 2.87 -6.08 4.84
CA SER A 111 2.34 -7.34 5.34
C SER A 111 1.02 -7.14 6.11
N GLU A 112 0.96 -6.11 6.96
CA GLU A 112 -0.26 -5.76 7.69
C GLU A 112 -1.38 -5.37 6.73
N TYR A 113 -1.05 -4.59 5.71
CA TYR A 113 -2.01 -4.18 4.69
C TYR A 113 -2.58 -5.39 3.94
N ILE A 114 -1.72 -6.32 3.56
CA ILE A 114 -2.17 -7.56 2.90
C ILE A 114 -3.12 -8.34 3.80
N GLY A 115 -2.83 -8.39 5.11
CA GLY A 115 -3.73 -9.02 6.08
C GLY A 115 -5.12 -8.40 6.08
N VAL A 116 -5.18 -7.06 6.00
CA VAL A 116 -6.48 -6.37 5.93
C VAL A 116 -7.20 -6.70 4.62
N LEU A 117 -6.47 -6.72 3.50
CA LEU A 117 -7.06 -7.11 2.20
C LEU A 117 -7.58 -8.55 2.24
N GLU A 118 -6.87 -9.44 2.89
CA GLU A 118 -7.35 -10.83 3.06
C GLU A 118 -8.67 -10.86 3.83
N SER A 119 -8.82 -10.00 4.82
CA SER A 119 -10.09 -9.86 5.54
C SER A 119 -11.21 -9.38 4.62
N VAL A 120 -10.93 -8.42 3.75
CA VAL A 120 -11.91 -7.95 2.76
C VAL A 120 -12.35 -9.09 1.86
N VAL A 121 -11.38 -9.87 1.36
CA VAL A 121 -11.67 -11.01 0.49
C VAL A 121 -12.51 -12.06 1.23
N ALA A 122 -12.14 -12.37 2.48
CA ALA A 122 -12.88 -13.34 3.28
C ALA A 122 -14.33 -12.89 3.51
N ASP A 123 -14.53 -11.60 3.82
CA ASP A 123 -15.89 -11.06 4.01
C ASP A 123 -16.70 -11.10 2.71
N ALA A 124 -16.07 -10.79 1.59
CA ALA A 124 -16.73 -10.86 0.30
C ALA A 124 -17.13 -12.30 -0.05
N GLN A 125 -16.28 -13.27 0.26
CA GLN A 125 -16.58 -14.68 0.01
C GLN A 125 -17.74 -15.16 0.88
N LYS A 126 -17.78 -14.75 2.14
CA LYS A 126 -18.91 -15.08 3.03
C LYS A 126 -20.21 -14.47 2.55
N SER A 127 -20.14 -13.33 1.89
CA SER A 127 -21.31 -12.62 1.36
C SER A 127 -21.75 -13.12 0.00
N ARG A 128 -21.10 -14.14 -0.55
CA ARG A 128 -21.37 -14.61 -1.91
C ARG A 128 -22.83 -15.05 -2.10
N SER A 129 -23.40 -15.72 -1.11
CA SER A 129 -24.82 -16.12 -1.16
C SER A 129 -25.73 -14.89 -1.15
N GLY A 130 -25.38 -13.85 -0.41
CA GLY A 130 -26.11 -12.60 -0.41
C GLY A 130 -26.08 -11.91 -1.77
N LEU A 131 -24.92 -11.93 -2.44
CA LEU A 131 -24.80 -11.38 -3.78
C LEU A 131 -25.67 -12.12 -4.80
N ARG A 132 -25.78 -13.44 -4.68
CA ARG A 132 -26.61 -14.25 -5.57
C ARG A 132 -28.10 -14.01 -5.36
N ALA A 133 -28.48 -13.68 -4.15
CA ALA A 133 -29.88 -13.45 -3.79
C ALA A 133 -30.29 -11.97 -3.89
N ALA A 134 -29.42 -11.14 -4.45
CA ALA A 134 -29.58 -9.68 -4.43
C ALA A 134 -30.91 -9.20 -5.02
N ASP A 135 -31.37 -9.85 -6.07
CA ASP A 135 -32.59 -9.44 -6.78
C ASP A 135 -33.90 -9.90 -6.11
N ALA A 136 -33.80 -10.86 -5.22
CA ALA A 136 -34.98 -11.50 -4.67
C ALA A 136 -35.85 -10.55 -3.83
N ARG A 137 -35.26 -9.60 -3.15
CA ARG A 137 -35.95 -8.64 -2.29
C ARG A 137 -35.85 -7.20 -2.75
N TRP A 138 -35.11 -6.98 -3.81
CA TRP A 138 -34.93 -5.62 -4.28
C TRP A 138 -36.17 -5.12 -4.98
N SER A 139 -36.62 -3.95 -4.59
CA SER A 139 -37.75 -3.28 -5.22
C SER A 139 -37.35 -1.86 -5.56
N PRO A 140 -37.30 -1.49 -6.85
CA PRO A 140 -36.96 -0.10 -7.22
C PRO A 140 -38.02 0.85 -6.69
N GLY A 141 -37.56 1.85 -5.95
CA GLY A 141 -38.44 2.79 -5.25
C GLY A 141 -38.86 3.99 -6.04
#